data_1ebc1786c75e8f46adb3a0dbcf26a51a
#
_entry.id   1ebc1786c75e8f46adb3a0dbcf26a51a
#
_cell.length_a   1.000
_cell.length_b   1.000
_cell.length_c   1.000
_cell.angle_alpha   90.00
_cell.angle_beta   90.00
_cell.angle_gamma   90.00
#
_symmetry.space_group_name_H-M   'P 1'
#
loop_
_entity.id
_entity.type
_entity.pdbx_description
1 polymer ?
#
loop_
_entity_poly.entity_id
_entity_poly.type
_entity_poly.pdbx_seq_one_letter_code
_entity_poly.pdbx_strand_id
1 'polypeptide(L)'
;MYIVGTNIISSLGFDTKETFRHIAEGLSGVKRYEAGTLDMPEPFVASLIDRRRLEDHFSGIDNNHIAREATLLEKAAIASITDANTEARIDLSSSKTLILLSTTKGNVDSLSAPDGCGHRPFLWHSAKVINSFFGNPNKPLVISNACISGVAAQITASRELVGDDFEHVVVVGVDMLSKFIVSGFASFRA
;
A
#
# COMPACT_ATOMS: atom_id res chain seq x y z
N MET A 1 -24.00 -0.39 1.27
CA MET A 1 -22.56 -0.72 1.20
C MET A 1 -22.15 -1.44 2.49
N TYR A 2 -21.42 -2.55 2.37
CA TYR A 2 -20.90 -3.32 3.50
C TYR A 2 -19.41 -3.53 3.31
N ILE A 3 -18.65 -3.59 4.40
CA ILE A 3 -17.24 -3.99 4.40
C ILE A 3 -17.23 -5.50 4.60
N VAL A 4 -16.62 -6.24 3.66
CA VAL A 4 -16.61 -7.71 3.64
C VAL A 4 -15.25 -8.33 3.92
N GLY A 5 -14.21 -7.53 3.96
CA GLY A 5 -12.86 -7.95 4.34
C GLY A 5 -11.97 -6.75 4.64
N THR A 6 -11.04 -6.91 5.55
CA THR A 6 -10.09 -5.86 5.94
C THR A 6 -8.71 -6.44 6.23
N ASN A 7 -7.66 -5.68 5.93
CA ASN A 7 -6.31 -6.00 6.37
C ASN A 7 -5.50 -4.75 6.68
N ILE A 8 -4.51 -4.88 7.56
CA ILE A 8 -3.55 -3.84 7.92
C ILE A 8 -2.15 -4.45 7.94
N ILE A 9 -1.25 -3.92 7.10
CA ILE A 9 0.18 -4.23 7.13
C ILE A 9 0.93 -3.00 7.65
N SER A 10 1.66 -3.17 8.72
CA SER A 10 2.40 -2.07 9.37
C SER A 10 3.65 -2.59 10.09
N SER A 11 4.38 -1.70 10.77
CA SER A 11 5.48 -2.10 11.67
C SER A 11 5.02 -2.89 12.90
N LEU A 12 3.73 -2.85 13.21
CA LEU A 12 3.14 -3.55 14.35
C LEU A 12 2.57 -4.92 13.99
N GLY A 13 2.32 -5.19 12.72
CA GLY A 13 1.77 -6.46 12.30
C GLY A 13 1.51 -6.53 10.80
N PHE A 14 1.25 -7.74 10.32
CA PHE A 14 0.98 -8.03 8.91
C PHE A 14 -0.48 -8.43 8.65
N ASP A 15 -1.28 -8.43 9.69
CA ASP A 15 -2.73 -8.55 9.60
C ASP A 15 -3.43 -7.67 10.63
N THR A 16 -4.73 -7.51 10.47
CA THR A 16 -5.56 -6.68 11.36
C THR A 16 -5.53 -7.17 12.81
N LYS A 17 -5.54 -8.49 13.03
CA LYS A 17 -5.58 -9.08 14.38
C LYS A 17 -4.26 -8.87 15.13
N GLU A 18 -3.13 -9.12 14.46
CA GLU A 18 -1.80 -8.89 15.01
C GLU A 18 -1.60 -7.41 15.36
N THR A 19 -1.92 -6.52 14.40
CA THR A 19 -1.79 -5.07 14.59
C THR A 19 -2.65 -4.59 15.76
N PHE A 20 -3.92 -5.01 15.81
CA PHE A 20 -4.83 -4.62 16.88
C PHE A 20 -4.39 -5.15 18.25
N ARG A 21 -3.93 -6.40 18.32
CA ARG A 21 -3.40 -6.99 19.56
C ARG A 21 -2.22 -6.18 20.09
N HIS A 22 -1.24 -5.84 19.26
CA HIS A 22 -0.08 -5.05 19.67
C HIS A 22 -0.47 -3.63 20.12
N ILE A 23 -1.45 -3.00 19.46
CA ILE A 23 -1.98 -1.70 19.91
C ILE A 23 -2.64 -1.83 21.28
N ALA A 24 -3.45 -2.87 21.51
CA ALA A 24 -4.12 -3.12 22.77
C ALA A 24 -3.12 -3.40 23.92
N GLU A 25 -1.98 -3.99 23.63
CA GLU A 25 -0.86 -4.21 24.55
C GLU A 25 -0.02 -2.95 24.79
N GLY A 26 -0.36 -1.81 24.16
CA GLY A 26 0.37 -0.55 24.28
C GLY A 26 1.70 -0.52 23.53
N LEU A 27 1.93 -1.45 22.61
CA LEU A 27 3.15 -1.48 21.82
C LEU A 27 3.15 -0.36 20.76
N SER A 28 4.31 0.24 20.55
CA SER A 28 4.51 1.26 19.52
C SER A 28 5.49 0.77 18.46
N GLY A 29 5.14 0.97 17.20
CA GLY A 29 6.05 0.76 16.07
C GLY A 29 7.05 1.90 15.88
N VAL A 30 6.88 3.00 16.61
CA VAL A 30 7.76 4.17 16.53
C VAL A 30 9.07 3.89 17.25
N LYS A 31 10.19 4.04 16.54
CA LYS A 31 11.54 3.79 17.05
C LYS A 31 12.49 4.90 16.58
N ARG A 32 13.59 5.10 17.34
CA ARG A 32 14.70 5.91 16.89
C ARG A 32 15.59 5.09 15.95
N TYR A 33 15.94 5.69 14.83
CA TYR A 33 16.86 5.15 13.85
C TYR A 33 18.11 6.02 13.77
N GLU A 34 19.28 5.38 13.61
CA GLU A 34 20.56 6.09 13.51
C GLU A 34 20.77 6.66 12.11
N ALA A 35 21.70 7.64 12.02
CA ALA A 35 22.15 8.20 10.76
C ALA A 35 22.59 7.09 9.80
N GLY A 36 22.29 7.27 8.50
CA GLY A 36 22.52 6.26 7.45
C GLY A 36 21.29 5.37 7.19
N THR A 37 20.34 5.24 8.13
CA THR A 37 19.07 4.56 7.85
C THR A 37 18.27 5.37 6.84
N LEU A 38 17.77 4.75 5.78
CA LEU A 38 17.12 5.43 4.63
C LEU A 38 17.99 6.54 4.03
N ASP A 39 19.30 6.45 4.10
CA ASP A 39 20.28 7.47 3.67
C ASP A 39 20.06 8.85 4.32
N MET A 40 19.45 8.89 5.51
CA MET A 40 19.30 10.11 6.27
C MET A 40 20.63 10.52 6.91
N PRO A 41 21.03 11.81 6.84
CA PRO A 41 22.28 12.27 7.42
C PRO A 41 22.28 12.33 8.94
N GLU A 42 21.10 12.38 9.56
CA GLU A 42 20.91 12.51 11.00
C GLU A 42 19.97 11.41 11.53
N PRO A 43 20.07 11.07 12.84
CA PRO A 43 19.11 10.19 13.47
C PRO A 43 17.69 10.77 13.39
N PHE A 44 16.69 9.88 13.24
CA PHE A 44 15.29 10.26 13.17
C PHE A 44 14.39 9.27 13.90
N VAL A 45 13.16 9.66 14.12
CA VAL A 45 12.13 8.81 14.75
C VAL A 45 11.07 8.49 13.71
N ALA A 46 10.76 7.21 13.56
CA ALA A 46 9.78 6.75 12.58
C ALA A 46 9.22 5.36 12.94
N SER A 47 8.23 4.93 12.18
CA SER A 47 7.67 3.57 12.24
C SER A 47 7.93 2.89 10.90
N LEU A 48 9.05 2.18 10.78
CA LEU A 48 9.43 1.49 9.55
C LEU A 48 8.89 0.06 9.55
N ILE A 49 8.33 -0.33 8.43
CA ILE A 49 7.95 -1.74 8.21
C ILE A 49 9.19 -2.63 8.12
N ASP A 50 9.08 -3.85 8.60
CA ASP A 50 10.10 -4.88 8.38
C ASP A 50 10.05 -5.33 6.91
N ARG A 51 11.03 -4.84 6.14
CA ARG A 51 11.13 -5.12 4.70
C ARG A 51 11.34 -6.60 4.41
N ARG A 52 12.14 -7.27 5.23
CA ARG A 52 12.41 -8.71 5.04
C ARG A 52 11.15 -9.53 5.28
N ARG A 53 10.45 -9.25 6.37
CA ARG A 53 9.17 -9.88 6.65
C ARG A 53 8.14 -9.66 5.52
N LEU A 54 8.11 -8.45 4.95
CA LEU A 54 7.25 -8.15 3.80
C LEU A 54 7.63 -8.98 2.57
N GLU A 55 8.92 -9.08 2.26
CA GLU A 55 9.40 -9.90 1.13
C GLU A 55 9.08 -11.38 1.33
N ASP A 56 9.31 -11.91 2.53
CA ASP A 56 9.01 -13.31 2.86
C ASP A 56 7.49 -13.58 2.74
N HIS A 57 6.67 -12.68 3.27
CA HIS A 57 5.21 -12.78 3.19
C HIS A 57 4.72 -12.73 1.74
N PHE A 58 5.21 -11.75 0.97
CA PHE A 58 4.87 -11.60 -0.45
C PHE A 58 5.32 -12.81 -1.28
N SER A 59 6.48 -13.39 -0.99
CA SER A 59 6.96 -14.59 -1.70
C SER A 59 6.01 -15.78 -1.55
N GLY A 60 5.31 -15.89 -0.42
CA GLY A 60 4.28 -16.88 -0.21
C GLY A 60 3.01 -16.64 -1.05
N ILE A 61 2.78 -15.40 -1.47
CA ILE A 61 1.63 -14.99 -2.29
C ILE A 61 1.95 -15.10 -3.78
N ASP A 62 3.11 -14.60 -4.22
CA ASP A 62 3.54 -14.59 -5.63
C ASP A 62 4.33 -15.84 -6.01
N ASN A 63 3.76 -17.01 -5.80
CA ASN A 63 4.40 -18.30 -6.11
C ASN A 63 4.80 -18.46 -7.59
N ASN A 64 4.14 -17.74 -8.49
CA ASN A 64 4.40 -17.75 -9.94
C ASN A 64 5.30 -16.63 -10.42
N HIS A 65 5.83 -15.82 -9.51
CA HIS A 65 6.69 -14.66 -9.79
C HIS A 65 6.10 -13.67 -10.81
N ILE A 66 4.77 -13.49 -10.77
CA ILE A 66 4.04 -12.57 -11.66
C ILE A 66 4.47 -11.11 -11.43
N ALA A 67 4.67 -10.76 -10.17
CA ALA A 67 5.08 -9.41 -9.76
C ALA A 67 6.55 -9.36 -9.29
N ARG A 68 7.44 -10.12 -9.95
CA ARG A 68 8.87 -10.20 -9.58
C ARG A 68 9.56 -8.84 -9.47
N GLU A 69 9.18 -7.90 -10.32
CA GLU A 69 9.75 -6.55 -10.35
C GLU A 69 8.94 -5.51 -9.54
N ALA A 70 7.90 -5.96 -8.84
CA ALA A 70 7.09 -5.06 -8.02
C ALA A 70 7.94 -4.41 -6.92
N THR A 71 7.68 -3.14 -6.66
CA THR A 71 8.30 -2.39 -5.57
C THR A 71 7.75 -2.83 -4.22
N LEU A 72 8.41 -2.45 -3.13
CA LEU A 72 7.91 -2.74 -1.77
C LEU A 72 6.50 -2.18 -1.54
N LEU A 73 6.18 -1.01 -2.11
CA LEU A 73 4.84 -0.42 -2.06
C LEU A 73 3.81 -1.32 -2.75
N GLU A 74 4.11 -1.78 -3.93
CA GLU A 74 3.23 -2.64 -4.72
C GLU A 74 3.06 -4.01 -4.05
N LYS A 75 4.15 -4.60 -3.53
CA LYS A 75 4.12 -5.85 -2.77
C LYS A 75 3.26 -5.73 -1.51
N ALA A 76 3.40 -4.64 -0.75
CA ALA A 76 2.58 -4.39 0.44
C ALA A 76 1.09 -4.27 0.08
N ALA A 77 0.77 -3.55 -1.01
CA ALA A 77 -0.60 -3.42 -1.48
C ALA A 77 -1.19 -4.78 -1.91
N ILE A 78 -0.46 -5.54 -2.73
CA ILE A 78 -0.89 -6.87 -3.20
C ILE A 78 -1.10 -7.81 -2.02
N ALA A 79 -0.14 -7.87 -1.09
CA ALA A 79 -0.23 -8.71 0.09
C ALA A 79 -1.47 -8.36 0.91
N SER A 80 -1.68 -7.07 1.20
CA SER A 80 -2.82 -6.61 1.99
C SER A 80 -4.17 -6.90 1.33
N ILE A 81 -4.27 -6.75 -0.01
CA ILE A 81 -5.48 -7.12 -0.76
C ILE A 81 -5.72 -8.62 -0.68
N THR A 82 -4.68 -9.43 -0.89
CA THR A 82 -4.77 -10.89 -0.84
C THR A 82 -5.25 -11.37 0.52
N ASP A 83 -4.66 -10.85 1.60
CA ASP A 83 -5.02 -11.21 2.96
C ASP A 83 -6.47 -10.80 3.30
N ALA A 84 -6.87 -9.57 2.94
CA ALA A 84 -8.25 -9.12 3.11
C ALA A 84 -9.24 -9.99 2.33
N ASN A 85 -8.83 -10.49 1.16
CA ASN A 85 -9.68 -11.33 0.33
C ASN A 85 -9.84 -12.76 0.88
N THR A 86 -9.02 -13.20 1.82
CA THR A 86 -9.24 -14.50 2.51
C THR A 86 -10.58 -14.52 3.26
N GLU A 87 -11.00 -13.35 3.77
CA GLU A 87 -12.28 -13.14 4.42
C GLU A 87 -13.39 -12.80 3.42
N ALA A 88 -13.13 -11.83 2.53
CA ALA A 88 -14.09 -11.30 1.57
C ALA A 88 -14.50 -12.32 0.51
N ARG A 89 -13.56 -13.14 0.03
CA ARG A 89 -13.76 -14.20 -0.99
C ARG A 89 -14.43 -13.71 -2.27
N ILE A 90 -14.07 -12.49 -2.71
CA ILE A 90 -14.55 -11.93 -3.96
C ILE A 90 -13.62 -12.33 -5.12
N ASP A 91 -14.15 -12.35 -6.32
CA ASP A 91 -13.35 -12.57 -7.54
C ASP A 91 -12.66 -11.24 -7.93
N LEU A 92 -11.35 -11.15 -7.63
CA LEU A 92 -10.53 -9.97 -7.94
C LEU A 92 -10.28 -9.80 -9.45
N SER A 93 -10.46 -10.85 -10.25
CA SER A 93 -10.32 -10.82 -11.72
C SER A 93 -11.63 -10.47 -12.46
N SER A 94 -12.74 -10.34 -11.72
CA SER A 94 -14.05 -10.05 -12.30
C SER A 94 -14.13 -8.63 -12.87
N SER A 95 -14.82 -8.48 -13.99
CA SER A 95 -15.21 -7.16 -14.53
C SER A 95 -16.18 -6.39 -13.61
N LYS A 96 -16.79 -7.06 -12.63
CA LYS A 96 -17.65 -6.46 -11.60
C LYS A 96 -16.87 -6.02 -10.34
N THR A 97 -15.56 -6.20 -10.32
CA THR A 97 -14.68 -5.77 -9.23
C THR A 97 -13.79 -4.61 -9.69
N LEU A 98 -13.83 -3.48 -8.99
CA LEU A 98 -12.95 -2.34 -9.24
C LEU A 98 -11.84 -2.31 -8.18
N ILE A 99 -10.59 -2.09 -8.60
CA ILE A 99 -9.46 -1.85 -7.69
C ILE A 99 -9.14 -0.36 -7.65
N LEU A 100 -9.06 0.21 -6.45
CA LEU A 100 -8.82 1.60 -6.19
C LEU A 100 -7.59 1.76 -5.30
N LEU A 101 -6.53 2.38 -5.84
CA LEU A 101 -5.29 2.69 -5.11
C LEU A 101 -5.37 4.08 -4.49
N SER A 102 -5.14 4.17 -3.20
CA SER A 102 -4.97 5.42 -2.47
C SER A 102 -3.52 5.55 -1.99
N THR A 103 -2.82 6.56 -2.47
CA THR A 103 -1.42 6.82 -2.08
C THR A 103 -1.06 8.29 -2.29
N THR A 104 -0.19 8.82 -1.44
CA THR A 104 0.21 10.23 -1.57
C THR A 104 1.49 10.40 -2.37
N LYS A 105 2.44 9.49 -2.23
CA LYS A 105 3.79 9.61 -2.81
C LYS A 105 4.12 8.49 -3.79
N GLY A 106 3.44 7.35 -3.69
CA GLY A 106 3.77 6.19 -4.51
C GLY A 106 5.24 5.81 -4.37
N ASN A 107 5.87 5.49 -5.49
CA ASN A 107 7.28 5.14 -5.58
C ASN A 107 8.20 6.35 -5.79
N VAL A 108 8.02 7.43 -5.02
CA VAL A 108 8.79 8.69 -5.17
C VAL A 108 10.31 8.49 -5.12
N ASP A 109 10.80 7.51 -4.36
CA ASP A 109 12.24 7.22 -4.28
C ASP A 109 12.84 6.75 -5.61
N SER A 110 12.01 6.23 -6.52
CA SER A 110 12.47 5.85 -7.85
C SER A 110 12.97 7.03 -8.69
N LEU A 111 12.62 8.27 -8.33
CA LEU A 111 13.14 9.48 -8.99
C LEU A 111 14.67 9.61 -8.90
N SER A 112 15.27 9.02 -7.86
CA SER A 112 16.71 9.03 -7.62
C SER A 112 17.43 7.79 -8.19
N ALA A 113 16.75 6.95 -8.99
CA ALA A 113 17.35 5.76 -9.57
C ALA A 113 18.47 6.12 -10.56
N PRO A 114 19.68 5.52 -10.46
CA PRO A 114 20.82 5.85 -11.33
C PRO A 114 20.55 5.62 -12.83
N ASP A 115 19.76 4.60 -13.16
CA ASP A 115 19.43 4.19 -14.54
C ASP A 115 18.18 4.88 -15.10
N GLY A 116 17.72 5.94 -14.40
CA GLY A 116 16.47 6.62 -14.72
C GLY A 116 15.26 5.95 -14.05
N CYS A 117 14.21 6.71 -13.88
CA CYS A 117 13.04 6.26 -13.14
C CYS A 117 11.97 5.59 -14.00
N GLY A 118 12.02 5.74 -15.33
CA GLY A 118 10.98 5.25 -16.23
C GLY A 118 9.57 5.68 -15.80
N HIS A 119 8.65 4.74 -15.72
CA HIS A 119 7.28 5.00 -15.27
C HIS A 119 7.05 4.70 -13.78
N ARG A 120 8.05 4.21 -13.05
CA ARG A 120 7.92 3.77 -11.64
C ARG A 120 7.38 4.84 -10.67
N PRO A 121 7.76 6.15 -10.78
CA PRO A 121 7.22 7.17 -9.87
C PRO A 121 5.74 7.50 -10.09
N PHE A 122 5.20 7.18 -11.27
CA PHE A 122 3.82 7.53 -11.56
C PHE A 122 2.83 6.62 -10.83
N LEU A 123 1.89 7.23 -10.12
CA LEU A 123 0.91 6.49 -9.31
C LEU A 123 0.06 5.52 -10.15
N TRP A 124 -0.28 5.92 -11.39
CA TRP A 124 -1.02 5.05 -12.32
C TRP A 124 -0.25 3.77 -12.66
N HIS A 125 1.09 3.83 -12.64
CA HIS A 125 1.92 2.65 -12.92
C HIS A 125 1.79 1.63 -11.81
N SER A 126 1.93 2.04 -10.54
CA SER A 126 1.72 1.15 -9.41
C SER A 126 0.31 0.57 -9.37
N ALA A 127 -0.71 1.41 -9.64
CA ALA A 127 -2.08 0.91 -9.74
C ALA A 127 -2.22 -0.17 -10.84
N LYS A 128 -1.58 0.04 -12.00
CA LYS A 128 -1.56 -0.95 -13.09
C LYS A 128 -0.85 -2.24 -12.68
N VAL A 129 0.30 -2.16 -12.01
CA VAL A 129 1.03 -3.35 -11.52
C VAL A 129 0.15 -4.16 -10.57
N ILE A 130 -0.44 -3.51 -9.57
CA ILE A 130 -1.32 -4.16 -8.61
C ILE A 130 -2.53 -4.80 -9.31
N ASN A 131 -3.18 -4.06 -10.19
CA ASN A 131 -4.35 -4.53 -10.94
C ASN A 131 -4.04 -5.73 -11.83
N SER A 132 -2.89 -5.68 -12.51
CA SER A 132 -2.43 -6.75 -13.40
C SER A 132 -2.07 -8.02 -12.63
N PHE A 133 -1.56 -7.92 -11.40
CA PHE A 133 -1.29 -9.07 -10.54
C PHE A 133 -2.54 -9.92 -10.32
N PHE A 134 -3.69 -9.28 -10.11
CA PHE A 134 -4.97 -9.97 -9.92
C PHE A 134 -5.69 -10.31 -11.23
N GLY A 135 -5.10 -9.98 -12.39
CA GLY A 135 -5.75 -10.23 -13.69
C GLY A 135 -7.03 -9.43 -13.90
N ASN A 136 -7.22 -8.33 -13.16
CA ASN A 136 -8.45 -7.54 -13.25
C ASN A 136 -8.53 -6.78 -14.59
N PRO A 137 -9.65 -6.89 -15.34
CA PRO A 137 -9.79 -6.29 -16.67
C PRO A 137 -10.10 -4.78 -16.64
N ASN A 138 -10.54 -4.26 -15.49
CA ASN A 138 -10.95 -2.87 -15.38
C ASN A 138 -9.72 -1.95 -15.27
N LYS A 139 -9.89 -0.69 -15.65
CA LYS A 139 -8.89 0.35 -15.39
C LYS A 139 -8.93 0.72 -13.91
N PRO A 140 -7.84 0.54 -13.15
CA PRO A 140 -7.84 0.89 -11.74
C PRO A 140 -7.97 2.42 -11.56
N LEU A 141 -8.60 2.83 -10.47
CA LEU A 141 -8.65 4.23 -10.06
C LEU A 141 -7.50 4.55 -9.11
N VAL A 142 -7.03 5.80 -9.17
CA VAL A 142 -6.01 6.31 -8.25
C VAL A 142 -6.53 7.56 -7.57
N ILE A 143 -6.51 7.56 -6.25
CA ILE A 143 -6.87 8.69 -5.42
C ILE A 143 -5.64 9.19 -4.66
N SER A 144 -5.29 10.45 -4.89
CA SER A 144 -4.21 11.13 -4.18
C SER A 144 -4.68 12.51 -3.74
N ASN A 145 -4.96 12.65 -2.45
CA ASN A 145 -5.45 13.90 -1.85
C ASN A 145 -4.83 14.10 -0.45
N ALA A 146 -3.49 14.17 -0.43
CA ALA A 146 -2.72 14.36 0.80
C ALA A 146 -3.22 13.44 1.95
N CYS A 147 -3.36 13.99 3.15
CA CYS A 147 -3.71 13.22 4.36
C CYS A 147 -5.11 12.59 4.32
N ILE A 148 -6.01 13.07 3.45
CA ILE A 148 -7.38 12.54 3.32
C ILE A 148 -7.55 11.54 2.18
N SER A 149 -6.47 11.11 1.53
CA SER A 149 -6.53 10.19 0.39
C SER A 149 -7.36 8.94 0.69
N GLY A 150 -7.16 8.32 1.86
CA GLY A 150 -7.87 7.12 2.27
C GLY A 150 -9.39 7.34 2.43
N VAL A 151 -9.80 8.47 3.02
CA VAL A 151 -11.23 8.83 3.15
C VAL A 151 -11.83 9.15 1.79
N ALA A 152 -11.10 9.92 0.96
CA ALA A 152 -11.55 10.25 -0.39
C ALA A 152 -11.73 8.98 -1.25
N ALA A 153 -10.85 8.00 -1.10
CA ALA A 153 -10.95 6.71 -1.76
C ALA A 153 -12.20 5.93 -1.34
N GLN A 154 -12.53 5.91 -0.04
CA GLN A 154 -13.74 5.25 0.45
C GLN A 154 -15.03 5.96 -0.05
N ILE A 155 -15.03 7.30 -0.11
CA ILE A 155 -16.14 8.06 -0.69
C ILE A 155 -16.29 7.72 -2.18
N THR A 156 -15.17 7.65 -2.93
CA THR A 156 -15.20 7.26 -4.34
C THR A 156 -15.74 5.84 -4.48
N ALA A 157 -15.24 4.88 -3.71
CA ALA A 157 -15.74 3.50 -3.72
C ALA A 157 -17.24 3.42 -3.45
N SER A 158 -17.75 4.21 -2.50
CA SER A 158 -19.18 4.27 -2.22
C SER A 158 -20.00 4.78 -3.42
N ARG A 159 -19.48 5.74 -4.18
CA ARG A 159 -20.12 6.27 -5.38
C ARG A 159 -20.11 5.26 -6.54
N GLU A 160 -18.98 4.57 -6.74
CA GLU A 160 -18.88 3.53 -7.77
C GLU A 160 -19.83 2.35 -7.51
N LEU A 161 -20.12 2.05 -6.23
CA LEU A 161 -21.08 1.01 -5.84
C LEU A 161 -22.56 1.44 -5.95
N VAL A 162 -22.85 2.73 -6.12
CA VAL A 162 -24.21 3.20 -6.38
C VAL A 162 -24.61 3.02 -7.85
N GLY A 163 -23.60 3.04 -8.74
CA GLY A 163 -23.80 2.66 -10.13
C GLY A 163 -23.94 1.15 -10.27
N ASP A 164 -24.55 0.68 -11.35
CA ASP A 164 -24.72 -0.76 -11.61
C ASP A 164 -23.50 -1.41 -12.28
N ASP A 165 -22.39 -0.66 -12.43
CA ASP A 165 -21.20 -1.14 -13.13
C ASP A 165 -20.41 -2.13 -12.27
N PHE A 166 -20.27 -1.89 -10.96
CA PHE A 166 -19.48 -2.70 -10.04
C PHE A 166 -20.31 -3.25 -8.88
N GLU A 167 -20.04 -4.51 -8.52
CA GLU A 167 -20.60 -5.18 -7.34
C GLU A 167 -19.65 -5.09 -6.15
N HIS A 168 -18.34 -5.01 -6.44
CA HIS A 168 -17.28 -4.94 -5.43
C HIS A 168 -16.28 -3.83 -5.76
N VAL A 169 -15.83 -3.12 -4.73
CA VAL A 169 -14.73 -2.17 -4.84
C VAL A 169 -13.69 -2.48 -3.76
N VAL A 170 -12.47 -2.75 -4.21
CA VAL A 170 -11.32 -2.94 -3.34
C VAL A 170 -10.62 -1.60 -3.18
N VAL A 171 -10.55 -1.10 -1.95
CA VAL A 171 -9.80 0.12 -1.62
C VAL A 171 -8.52 -0.27 -0.92
N VAL A 172 -7.37 -0.01 -1.53
CA VAL A 172 -6.06 -0.20 -0.91
C VAL A 172 -5.37 1.13 -0.71
N GLY A 173 -5.08 1.47 0.54
CA GLY A 173 -4.28 2.64 0.92
C GLY A 173 -2.87 2.21 1.26
N VAL A 174 -1.85 2.75 0.60
CA VAL A 174 -0.46 2.39 0.86
C VAL A 174 0.48 3.57 0.65
N ASP A 175 1.33 3.80 1.62
CA ASP A 175 2.51 4.67 1.52
C ASP A 175 3.69 4.00 2.25
N MET A 176 4.88 4.08 1.67
CA MET A 176 6.11 3.56 2.26
C MET A 176 6.98 4.72 2.74
N LEU A 177 7.44 4.65 4.00
CA LEU A 177 8.39 5.63 4.50
C LEU A 177 9.72 5.56 3.75
N SER A 178 10.19 6.71 3.31
CA SER A 178 11.37 6.88 2.50
C SER A 178 12.17 8.12 2.94
N LYS A 179 13.38 8.26 2.42
CA LYS A 179 14.19 9.48 2.63
C LYS A 179 13.41 10.75 2.30
N PHE A 180 12.70 10.74 1.17
CA PHE A 180 11.91 11.89 0.72
C PHE A 180 10.86 12.30 1.77
N ILE A 181 10.12 11.32 2.30
CA ILE A 181 9.07 11.57 3.28
C ILE A 181 9.65 12.03 4.60
N VAL A 182 10.67 11.33 5.12
CA VAL A 182 11.32 11.67 6.39
C VAL A 182 11.95 13.07 6.31
N SER A 183 12.68 13.38 5.23
CA SER A 183 13.27 14.72 5.03
C SER A 183 12.21 15.81 4.92
N GLY A 184 11.10 15.53 4.24
CA GLY A 184 9.98 16.47 4.13
C GLY A 184 9.40 16.83 5.49
N PHE A 185 9.06 15.85 6.31
CA PHE A 185 8.55 16.10 7.67
C PHE A 185 9.58 16.77 8.57
N ALA A 186 10.85 16.36 8.53
CA ALA A 186 11.93 17.01 9.28
C ALA A 186 12.10 18.48 8.91
N SER A 187 11.94 18.84 7.63
CA SER A 187 12.01 20.23 7.15
C SER A 187 10.90 21.12 7.72
N PHE A 188 9.74 20.54 8.01
CA PHE A 188 8.62 21.25 8.66
C PHE A 188 8.71 21.20 10.19
N ARG A 189 9.73 20.56 10.77
CA ARG A 189 9.87 20.34 12.23
C ARG A 189 8.65 19.62 12.84
N ALA A 190 8.06 18.72 12.06
CA ALA A 190 6.91 17.93 12.46
C ALA A 190 7.37 16.57 13.04
#